data_e1f90b46ad7f2719e84ad0e052aedcfc
#
_entry.id   e1f90b46ad7f2719e84ad0e052aedcfc
#
_cell.length_a   1.000
_cell.length_b   1.000
_cell.length_c   1.000
_cell.angle_alpha   90.00
_cell.angle_beta   90.00
_cell.angle_gamma   90.00
#
_symmetry.space_group_name_H-M   'P 1'
#
loop_
_entity.id
_entity.type
_entity.pdbx_description
1 polymer ?
#
loop_
_entity_poly.entity_id
_entity_poly.type
_entity_poly.pdbx_seq_one_letter_code
_entity_poly.pdbx_strand_id
1 'polypeptide(L)'
;LEALTESLAVELQGRSVSVNAIRLEVDVWTEGYAFTLGEDADTSKFEDPIVMSDACLWIADQPADYSGNIVTIADLRALGAVRPPTPFVKRT
;
A
#
# COMPACT_ATOMS: atom_id res chain seq x y z
N LEU A 1 -4.09 12.75 5.32
CA LEU A 1 -4.15 11.32 5.67
C LEU A 1 -3.03 10.91 6.61
N GLU A 2 -1.79 11.33 6.33
CA GLU A 2 -0.65 10.99 7.18
C GLU A 2 -0.78 11.63 8.56
N ALA A 3 -1.19 12.89 8.63
CA ALA A 3 -1.43 13.58 9.90
C ALA A 3 -2.55 12.91 10.69
N LEU A 4 -3.60 12.43 10.02
CA LEU A 4 -4.68 11.69 10.66
C LEU A 4 -4.17 10.36 11.21
N THR A 5 -3.33 9.66 10.47
CA THR A 5 -2.73 8.40 10.91
C THR A 5 -1.93 8.60 12.20
N GLU A 6 -1.09 9.61 12.25
CA GLU A 6 -0.28 9.92 13.44
C GLU A 6 -1.16 10.30 14.63
N SER A 7 -2.18 11.14 14.42
CA SER A 7 -3.10 11.56 15.48
C SER A 7 -3.90 10.39 16.05
N LEU A 8 -4.42 9.52 15.18
CA LEU A 8 -5.17 8.33 15.62
C LEU A 8 -4.27 7.35 16.36
N ALA A 9 -3.02 7.19 15.92
CA ALA A 9 -2.09 6.30 16.59
C ALA A 9 -1.84 6.75 18.04
N VAL A 10 -1.69 8.05 18.25
CA VAL A 10 -1.52 8.61 19.60
C VAL A 10 -2.78 8.40 20.46
N GLU A 11 -3.96 8.70 19.91
CA GLU A 11 -5.22 8.54 20.63
C GLU A 11 -5.51 7.10 21.04
N LEU A 12 -5.12 6.14 20.19
CA LEU A 12 -5.40 4.73 20.41
C LEU A 12 -4.25 3.99 21.09
N GLN A 13 -3.22 4.70 21.49
CA GLN A 13 -2.09 4.13 22.18
C GLN A 13 -2.53 3.40 23.44
N GLY A 14 -2.06 2.15 23.60
CA GLY A 14 -2.42 1.32 24.75
C GLY A 14 -3.76 0.57 24.64
N ARG A 15 -4.47 0.70 23.51
CA ARG A 15 -5.76 0.04 23.29
C ARG A 15 -5.68 -1.19 22.40
N SER A 16 -4.49 -1.70 22.14
CA SER A 16 -4.26 -2.85 21.25
C SER A 16 -4.77 -2.62 19.82
N VAL A 17 -4.79 -1.37 19.39
CA VAL A 17 -5.16 -0.97 18.02
C VAL A 17 -3.98 -0.26 17.40
N SER A 18 -3.59 -0.66 16.21
CA SER A 18 -2.52 -0.01 15.46
C SER A 18 -3.10 0.76 14.27
N VAL A 19 -2.54 1.93 14.01
CA VAL A 19 -2.92 2.78 12.88
C VAL A 19 -1.67 3.12 12.09
N ASN A 20 -1.62 2.68 10.85
CA ASN A 20 -0.49 2.90 9.95
C ASN A 20 -1.01 3.32 8.58
N ALA A 21 -0.16 3.96 7.79
CA ALA A 21 -0.48 4.35 6.43
C ALA A 21 0.58 3.84 5.45
N ILE A 22 0.15 3.55 4.24
CA ILE A 22 1.03 3.19 3.14
C ILE A 22 1.02 4.35 2.16
N ARG A 23 2.20 4.91 1.89
CA ARG A 23 2.36 5.94 0.87
C ARG A 23 2.69 5.25 -0.45
N LEU A 24 1.84 5.43 -1.46
CA LEU A 24 2.09 4.90 -2.79
C LEU A 24 3.01 5.84 -3.56
N GLU A 25 4.18 5.34 -3.89
CA GLU A 25 5.14 6.04 -4.75
C GLU A 25 5.09 5.50 -6.18
N VAL A 26 4.38 4.41 -6.38
CA VAL A 26 4.26 3.73 -7.67
C VAL A 26 2.81 3.77 -8.13
N ASP A 27 2.62 3.79 -9.43
CA ASP A 27 1.27 3.71 -9.98
C ASP A 27 0.82 2.25 -9.99
N VAL A 28 -0.30 2.00 -9.33
CA VAL A 28 -0.93 0.68 -9.27
C VAL A 28 -2.22 0.73 -10.08
N TRP A 29 -2.40 -0.24 -10.97
CA TRP A 29 -3.60 -0.31 -11.78
C TRP A 29 -4.80 -0.71 -10.93
N THR A 30 -5.84 0.09 -10.99
CA THR A 30 -7.10 -0.13 -10.26
C THR A 30 -8.28 0.08 -11.20
N GLU A 31 -9.46 -0.34 -10.78
CA GLU A 31 -10.69 -0.07 -11.51
C GLU A 31 -10.95 1.43 -11.70
N GLY A 32 -10.52 2.25 -10.73
CA GLY A 32 -10.63 3.70 -10.85
C GLY A 32 -9.81 4.25 -12.02
N TYR A 33 -8.59 3.75 -12.21
CA TYR A 33 -7.80 4.11 -13.37
C TYR A 33 -8.41 3.59 -14.67
N ALA A 34 -8.93 2.37 -14.68
CA ALA A 34 -9.61 1.82 -15.84
C ALA A 34 -10.80 2.67 -16.25
N PHE A 35 -11.57 3.14 -15.29
CA PHE A 35 -12.71 4.02 -15.54
C PHE A 35 -12.28 5.38 -16.10
N THR A 36 -11.21 5.96 -15.55
CA THR A 36 -10.74 7.30 -15.93
C THR A 36 -10.00 7.30 -17.26
N LEU A 37 -9.13 6.31 -17.48
CA LEU A 37 -8.24 6.26 -18.64
C LEU A 37 -8.80 5.42 -19.79
N GLY A 38 -9.82 4.59 -19.54
CA GLY A 38 -10.41 3.68 -20.52
C GLY A 38 -9.71 2.33 -20.57
N GLU A 39 -10.41 1.36 -21.16
CA GLU A 39 -9.94 -0.03 -21.23
C GLU A 39 -8.71 -0.20 -22.15
N ASP A 40 -8.53 0.70 -23.09
CA ASP A 40 -7.42 0.66 -24.05
C ASP A 40 -6.18 1.41 -23.56
N ALA A 41 -6.18 1.88 -22.31
CA ALA A 41 -5.04 2.62 -21.76
C ALA A 41 -3.80 1.73 -21.70
N ASP A 42 -2.64 2.35 -21.94
CA ASP A 42 -1.36 1.68 -21.76
C ASP A 42 -1.10 1.44 -20.27
N THR A 43 -1.06 0.18 -19.86
CA THR A 43 -0.82 -0.23 -18.48
C THR A 43 0.63 -0.60 -18.20
N SER A 44 1.53 -0.39 -19.16
CA SER A 44 2.93 -0.82 -19.03
C SER A 44 3.67 -0.16 -17.86
N LYS A 45 3.23 1.03 -17.45
CA LYS A 45 3.84 1.78 -16.35
C LYS A 45 3.16 1.52 -15.00
N PHE A 46 2.09 0.72 -14.99
CA PHE A 46 1.36 0.41 -13.78
C PHE A 46 1.82 -0.93 -13.20
N GLU A 47 1.85 -1.00 -11.89
CA GLU A 47 2.11 -2.26 -11.21
C GLU A 47 0.81 -2.99 -10.90
N ASP A 48 0.92 -4.31 -10.75
CA ASP A 48 -0.22 -5.14 -10.37
C ASP A 48 -0.63 -4.82 -8.93
N PRO A 49 -1.94 -4.74 -8.63
CA PRO A 49 -2.43 -4.52 -7.27
C PRO A 49 -1.93 -5.51 -6.23
N ILE A 50 -1.38 -6.64 -6.63
CA ILE A 50 -0.81 -7.64 -5.71
C ILE A 50 0.28 -7.04 -4.81
N VAL A 51 0.99 -6.00 -5.27
CA VAL A 51 2.00 -5.33 -4.44
C VAL A 51 1.37 -4.65 -3.22
N MET A 52 0.15 -4.14 -3.36
CA MET A 52 -0.60 -3.58 -2.24
C MET A 52 -1.05 -4.65 -1.26
N SER A 53 -1.42 -5.82 -1.78
CA SER A 53 -1.76 -6.96 -0.92
C SER A 53 -0.57 -7.39 -0.08
N ASP A 54 0.62 -7.44 -0.67
CA ASP A 54 1.85 -7.74 0.06
C ASP A 54 2.08 -6.74 1.20
N ALA A 55 1.92 -5.45 0.91
CA ALA A 55 2.11 -4.39 1.90
C ALA A 55 1.08 -4.49 3.03
N CYS A 56 -0.17 -4.69 2.70
CA CYS A 56 -1.25 -4.81 3.69
C CYS A 56 -1.05 -6.03 4.60
N LEU A 57 -0.66 -7.16 4.03
CA LEU A 57 -0.39 -8.38 4.79
C LEU A 57 0.78 -8.19 5.75
N TRP A 58 1.84 -7.52 5.30
CA TRP A 58 2.99 -7.26 6.16
C TRP A 58 2.59 -6.39 7.36
N ILE A 59 1.83 -5.32 7.14
CA ILE A 59 1.37 -4.44 8.21
C ILE A 59 0.46 -5.18 9.18
N ALA A 60 -0.45 -6.01 8.66
CA ALA A 60 -1.36 -6.79 9.49
C ALA A 60 -0.63 -7.78 10.40
N ASP A 61 0.55 -8.22 9.99
CA ASP A 61 1.37 -9.18 10.71
C ASP A 61 2.23 -8.54 11.81
N GLN A 62 2.28 -7.20 11.88
CA GLN A 62 3.08 -6.50 12.87
C GLN A 62 2.39 -6.50 14.23
N PRO A 63 3.16 -6.41 15.34
CA PRO A 63 2.55 -6.32 16.66
C PRO A 63 1.75 -5.04 16.83
N ALA A 64 0.83 -5.04 17.79
CA ALA A 64 -0.08 -3.91 18.03
C ALA A 64 0.64 -2.59 18.38
N ASP A 65 1.86 -2.66 18.87
CA ASP A 65 2.65 -1.48 19.17
C ASP A 65 3.33 -0.86 17.93
N TYR A 66 3.29 -1.55 16.80
CA TYR A 66 3.71 -0.99 15.53
C TYR A 66 2.58 -0.09 15.01
N SER A 67 2.66 1.19 15.36
CA SER A 67 1.59 2.14 15.10
C SER A 67 2.15 3.55 14.85
N GLY A 68 1.39 4.36 14.13
CA GLY A 68 1.81 5.72 13.79
C GLY A 68 2.84 5.79 12.68
N ASN A 69 3.05 4.70 11.94
CA ASN A 69 4.06 4.63 10.90
C ASN A 69 3.47 4.95 9.53
N ILE A 70 4.27 5.61 8.72
CA ILE A 70 3.97 5.85 7.32
C ILE A 70 5.06 5.15 6.53
N VAL A 71 4.67 4.10 5.81
CA VAL A 71 5.60 3.25 5.08
C VAL A 71 5.38 3.39 3.57
N THR A 72 6.45 3.26 2.81
CA THR A 72 6.38 3.31 1.36
C THR A 72 6.58 1.91 0.78
N ILE A 73 6.16 1.73 -0.47
CA ILE A 73 6.39 0.45 -1.16
C ILE A 73 7.90 0.19 -1.30
N ALA A 74 8.70 1.24 -1.56
CA ALA A 74 10.15 1.11 -1.65
C ALA A 74 10.77 0.60 -0.34
N ASP A 75 10.31 1.14 0.80
CA ASP A 75 10.77 0.70 2.11
C ASP A 75 10.47 -0.78 2.33
N LEU A 76 9.26 -1.20 2.00
CA LEU A 76 8.82 -2.58 2.19
C LEU A 76 9.55 -3.54 1.23
N ARG A 77 9.87 -3.10 0.03
CA ARG A 77 10.70 -3.89 -0.89
C ARG A 77 12.11 -4.07 -0.35
N ALA A 78 12.69 -3.04 0.25
CA ALA A 78 14.01 -3.12 0.85
C ALA A 78 14.05 -4.13 2.00
N LEU A 79 12.93 -4.31 2.70
CA LEU A 79 12.77 -5.31 3.76
C LEU A 79 12.43 -6.71 3.24
N GLY A 80 12.16 -6.85 1.95
CA GLY A 80 11.69 -8.10 1.37
C GLY A 80 10.22 -8.40 1.64
N ALA A 81 9.47 -7.44 2.15
CA ALA A 81 8.05 -7.60 2.50
C ALA A 81 7.13 -7.49 1.28
N VAL A 82 7.53 -6.73 0.28
CA VAL A 82 6.80 -6.57 -0.97
C VAL A 82 7.65 -7.12 -2.09
N ARG A 83 7.02 -7.87 -2.99
CA ARG A 83 7.70 -8.47 -4.14
C ARG A 83 8.32 -7.39 -5.05
N PRO A 84 9.32 -7.75 -5.88
CA PRO A 84 9.91 -6.83 -6.85
C PRO A 84 8.85 -6.22 -7.77
N PRO A 85 9.17 -5.15 -8.49
CA PRO A 85 8.23 -4.52 -9.42
C PRO A 85 7.55 -5.55 -10.32
N THR A 86 6.22 -5.56 -10.29
CA THR A 86 5.41 -6.54 -11.01
C THR A 86 4.46 -5.77 -11.93
N PRO A 87 4.73 -5.75 -13.24
CA PRO A 87 3.88 -5.03 -14.17
C PRO A 87 2.47 -5.60 -14.19
N PHE A 88 1.49 -4.71 -14.31
CA PHE A 88 0.12 -5.13 -14.50
C PHE A 88 -0.06 -5.68 -15.92
N VAL A 89 -0.62 -6.88 -16.01
CA VAL A 89 -0.96 -7.52 -17.27
C VAL A 89 -2.46 -7.67 -17.36
N LYS A 90 -3.06 -7.04 -18.38
CA LYS A 90 -4.49 -7.19 -18.61
C LYS A 90 -4.81 -8.64 -18.91
N ARG A 91 -5.78 -9.18 -18.19
CA ARG A 91 -6.32 -10.50 -18.48
C ARG A 91 -7.53 -10.33 -19.37
N THR A 92 -7.46 -10.91 -20.53
CA THR A 92 -8.59 -10.93 -21.47
C THR A 92 -9.47 -12.15 -21.24
#